data_d64e471b8c05ee80f4382baaf5810623
#
_entry.id   d64e471b8c05ee80f4382baaf5810623
#
_cell.length_a   1.000
_cell.length_b   1.000
_cell.length_c   1.000
_cell.angle_alpha   90.00
_cell.angle_beta   90.00
_cell.angle_gamma   90.00
#
_symmetry.space_group_name_H-M   'P 1'
#
loop_
_entity.id
_entity.type
_entity.pdbx_description
1 polymer ?
#
loop_
_entity_poly.entity_id
_entity_poly.type
_entity_poly.pdbx_seq_one_letter_code
_entity_poly.pdbx_strand_id
1 'polypeptide(L)'
;EAGHPTVAICAPNDAGSMFTEMADTVVMLKGETIAETYLDQQQIIQAALDTGATAIHPGFGFLSERAEFAKAVQAAGLTWIGPSAMAIEKMGDKMTARQTMRAAGVPVIPGEEVEEADEDSALEALRQAAERVGYPLLLKASSGGGGKGMRAVHDPADFDSAAAGARREAVAAFGDGRIYIERLLSGSKHVEIQVLADQHGRTVHLGERECSVQRRHQKVFEEAPGPTMNETLREAMGQAAVAAAEAVNYVGAGTVEFLLAPTGEFFFLEMNTRIQVEHPVTELVTG
;
A
#
# COMPACT_ATOMS: atom_id res chain seq x y z
N GLU A 1 11.35 -25.07 1.63
CA GLU A 1 10.35 -26.18 1.63
C GLU A 1 9.99 -26.61 0.20
N ALA A 2 9.87 -25.66 -0.75
CA ALA A 2 9.60 -25.98 -2.17
C ALA A 2 10.81 -26.54 -2.93
N GLY A 3 12.00 -26.67 -2.29
CA GLY A 3 13.20 -27.22 -2.87
C GLY A 3 13.94 -26.29 -3.83
N HIS A 4 13.65 -24.99 -3.81
CA HIS A 4 14.41 -24.00 -4.58
C HIS A 4 15.62 -23.53 -3.78
N PRO A 5 16.85 -23.51 -4.39
CA PRO A 5 18.00 -22.88 -3.76
C PRO A 5 17.74 -21.40 -3.48
N THR A 6 18.17 -20.93 -2.31
CA THR A 6 17.90 -19.59 -1.83
C THR A 6 19.17 -18.78 -1.62
N VAL A 7 19.14 -17.51 -2.01
CA VAL A 7 20.20 -16.54 -1.77
C VAL A 7 19.62 -15.41 -0.91
N ALA A 8 20.20 -15.20 0.27
CA ALA A 8 19.87 -14.04 1.10
C ALA A 8 20.92 -12.94 0.90
N ILE A 9 20.47 -11.70 0.78
CA ILE A 9 21.33 -10.51 0.89
C ILE A 9 21.31 -10.03 2.32
N CYS A 10 22.43 -9.60 2.86
CA CYS A 10 22.58 -9.27 4.25
C CYS A 10 23.47 -8.04 4.45
N ALA A 11 22.98 -7.01 5.15
CA ALA A 11 23.83 -5.93 5.63
C ALA A 11 24.75 -6.41 6.76
N PRO A 12 25.94 -5.80 6.97
CA PRO A 12 26.87 -6.23 8.01
C PRO A 12 26.27 -6.32 9.42
N ASN A 13 25.33 -5.43 9.74
CA ASN A 13 24.68 -5.38 11.05
C ASN A 13 23.63 -6.50 11.26
N ASP A 14 23.21 -7.17 10.20
CA ASP A 14 22.23 -8.25 10.22
C ASP A 14 22.88 -9.65 10.12
N ALA A 15 24.21 -9.71 10.12
CA ALA A 15 24.93 -10.97 10.07
C ALA A 15 24.57 -11.86 11.27
N GLY A 16 24.23 -13.13 11.00
CA GLY A 16 23.78 -14.08 12.03
C GLY A 16 22.28 -13.97 12.38
N SER A 17 21.50 -13.18 11.64
CA SER A 17 20.06 -13.20 11.73
C SER A 17 19.48 -14.49 11.17
N MET A 18 18.31 -14.93 11.66
CA MET A 18 17.69 -16.20 11.30
C MET A 18 17.58 -16.42 9.78
N PHE A 19 17.22 -15.38 9.01
CA PHE A 19 17.12 -15.51 7.56
C PHE A 19 18.46 -15.83 6.89
N THR A 20 19.59 -15.39 7.46
CA THR A 20 20.92 -15.73 6.94
C THR A 20 21.31 -17.18 7.27
N GLU A 21 20.83 -17.73 8.39
CA GLU A 21 21.07 -19.12 8.76
C GLU A 21 20.20 -20.09 7.96
N MET A 22 19.04 -19.63 7.48
CA MET A 22 18.10 -20.45 6.70
C MET A 22 18.40 -20.48 5.19
N ALA A 23 19.14 -19.51 4.67
CA ALA A 23 19.45 -19.42 3.25
C ALA A 23 20.61 -20.36 2.87
N ASP A 24 20.56 -20.94 1.65
CA ASP A 24 21.64 -21.79 1.12
C ASP A 24 22.90 -20.97 0.82
N THR A 25 22.75 -19.72 0.45
CA THR A 25 23.85 -18.78 0.17
C THR A 25 23.54 -17.42 0.77
N VAL A 26 24.54 -16.77 1.34
CA VAL A 26 24.44 -15.41 1.88
C VAL A 26 25.43 -14.49 1.17
N VAL A 27 24.96 -13.37 0.66
CA VAL A 27 25.77 -12.31 0.06
C VAL A 27 25.77 -11.09 0.99
N MET A 28 26.95 -10.75 1.50
CA MET A 28 27.12 -9.55 2.32
C MET A 28 27.12 -8.30 1.45
N LEU A 29 26.18 -7.40 1.72
CA LEU A 29 26.11 -6.09 1.08
C LEU A 29 27.21 -5.18 1.65
N LYS A 30 27.69 -4.26 0.83
CA LYS A 30 28.72 -3.27 1.21
C LYS A 30 28.05 -1.96 1.57
N GLY A 31 28.38 -1.42 2.73
CA GLY A 31 27.85 -0.16 3.23
C GLY A 31 27.47 -0.24 4.72
N GLU A 32 27.24 0.91 5.33
CA GLU A 32 26.88 1.03 6.75
C GLU A 32 25.43 1.47 6.95
N THR A 33 24.82 2.07 5.92
CA THR A 33 23.47 2.61 5.96
C THR A 33 22.51 1.76 5.14
N ILE A 34 21.21 1.90 5.41
CA ILE A 34 20.16 1.26 4.62
C ILE A 34 20.20 1.72 3.16
N ALA A 35 20.55 2.98 2.92
CA ALA A 35 20.67 3.54 1.57
C ALA A 35 21.80 2.88 0.75
N GLU A 36 22.90 2.53 1.41
CA GLU A 36 24.05 1.87 0.80
C GLU A 36 23.89 0.36 0.68
N THR A 37 22.90 -0.24 1.35
CA THR A 37 22.69 -1.69 1.41
C THR A 37 21.34 -2.07 0.78
N TYR A 38 20.30 -2.21 1.57
CA TYR A 38 18.97 -2.71 1.13
C TYR A 38 18.21 -1.77 0.17
N LEU A 39 18.65 -0.51 0.00
CA LEU A 39 18.12 0.42 -1.00
C LEU A 39 19.04 0.59 -2.23
N ASP A 40 20.20 -0.05 -2.25
CA ASP A 40 21.08 -0.06 -3.41
C ASP A 40 20.66 -1.14 -4.42
N GLN A 41 19.86 -0.73 -5.39
CA GLN A 41 19.32 -1.61 -6.43
C GLN A 41 20.42 -2.32 -7.24
N GLN A 42 21.52 -1.63 -7.52
CA GLN A 42 22.61 -2.15 -8.34
C GLN A 42 23.34 -3.26 -7.59
N GLN A 43 23.61 -3.06 -6.33
CA GLN A 43 24.29 -4.05 -5.50
C GLN A 43 23.43 -5.31 -5.33
N ILE A 44 22.11 -5.16 -5.16
CA ILE A 44 21.18 -6.30 -5.03
C ILE A 44 21.10 -7.10 -6.34
N ILE A 45 20.97 -6.42 -7.49
CA ILE A 45 20.95 -7.09 -8.79
C ILE A 45 22.27 -7.79 -9.08
N GLN A 46 23.40 -7.14 -8.77
CA GLN A 46 24.73 -7.74 -8.96
C GLN A 46 24.91 -8.99 -8.10
N ALA A 47 24.44 -8.98 -6.83
CA ALA A 47 24.47 -10.14 -5.96
C ALA A 47 23.68 -11.33 -6.54
N ALA A 48 22.53 -11.07 -7.16
CA ALA A 48 21.74 -12.08 -7.84
C ALA A 48 22.50 -12.68 -9.06
N LEU A 49 23.10 -11.82 -9.88
CA LEU A 49 23.87 -12.24 -11.06
C LEU A 49 25.11 -13.04 -10.66
N ASP A 50 25.87 -12.60 -9.66
CA ASP A 50 27.11 -13.24 -9.20
C ASP A 50 26.86 -14.64 -8.60
N THR A 51 25.69 -14.84 -8.00
CA THR A 51 25.29 -16.12 -7.41
C THR A 51 24.56 -17.04 -8.39
N GLY A 52 24.28 -16.58 -9.60
CA GLY A 52 23.50 -17.33 -10.59
C GLY A 52 22.02 -17.47 -10.24
N ALA A 53 21.50 -16.61 -9.37
CA ALA A 53 20.07 -16.57 -9.10
C ALA A 53 19.30 -16.17 -10.38
N THR A 54 18.14 -16.77 -10.59
CA THR A 54 17.31 -16.52 -11.77
C THR A 54 16.12 -15.60 -11.49
N ALA A 55 15.83 -15.36 -10.21
CA ALA A 55 14.68 -14.57 -9.78
C ALA A 55 15.01 -13.76 -8.52
N ILE A 56 14.31 -12.65 -8.35
CA ILE A 56 14.33 -11.84 -7.12
C ILE A 56 12.91 -11.76 -6.56
N HIS A 57 12.75 -12.17 -5.30
CA HIS A 57 11.55 -11.90 -4.51
C HIS A 57 11.83 -10.68 -3.62
N PRO A 58 11.07 -9.59 -3.74
CA PRO A 58 11.39 -8.34 -3.04
C PRO A 58 11.04 -8.35 -1.54
N GLY A 59 10.31 -9.36 -1.06
CA GLY A 59 9.80 -9.39 0.30
C GLY A 59 8.81 -8.26 0.57
N PHE A 60 9.01 -7.57 1.68
CA PHE A 60 8.24 -6.38 2.08
C PHE A 60 9.18 -5.26 2.55
N GLY A 61 8.70 -4.02 2.51
CA GLY A 61 9.53 -2.85 2.81
C GLY A 61 10.59 -2.56 1.75
N PHE A 62 11.54 -1.70 2.05
CA PHE A 62 12.67 -1.30 1.19
C PHE A 62 12.27 -1.03 -0.28
N LEU A 63 12.65 -1.92 -1.19
CA LEU A 63 12.42 -1.77 -2.64
C LEU A 63 11.18 -2.53 -3.15
N SER A 64 10.42 -3.19 -2.28
CA SER A 64 9.31 -4.07 -2.70
C SER A 64 8.18 -3.33 -3.44
N GLU A 65 8.00 -2.03 -3.17
CA GLU A 65 7.00 -1.17 -3.82
C GLU A 65 7.65 -0.08 -4.68
N ARG A 66 8.86 -0.35 -5.21
CA ARG A 66 9.57 0.52 -6.12
C ARG A 66 9.50 -0.01 -7.55
N ALA A 67 8.70 0.64 -8.38
CA ALA A 67 8.53 0.25 -9.79
C ALA A 67 9.83 0.25 -10.57
N GLU A 68 10.72 1.21 -10.31
CA GLU A 68 12.03 1.29 -10.93
C GLU A 68 12.89 0.07 -10.65
N PHE A 69 12.80 -0.48 -9.42
CA PHE A 69 13.51 -1.70 -9.08
C PHE A 69 12.98 -2.92 -9.83
N ALA A 70 11.66 -3.06 -9.92
CA ALA A 70 11.04 -4.12 -10.73
C ALA A 70 11.49 -4.05 -12.20
N LYS A 71 11.51 -2.84 -12.79
CA LYS A 71 12.03 -2.61 -14.15
C LYS A 71 13.51 -2.98 -14.28
N ALA A 72 14.33 -2.58 -13.31
CA ALA A 72 15.78 -2.85 -13.32
C ALA A 72 16.09 -4.35 -13.21
N VAL A 73 15.37 -5.08 -12.36
CA VAL A 73 15.47 -6.54 -12.24
C VAL A 73 15.16 -7.24 -13.57
N GLN A 74 14.06 -6.87 -14.21
CA GLN A 74 13.66 -7.43 -15.51
C GLN A 74 14.66 -7.05 -16.62
N ALA A 75 15.17 -5.82 -16.64
CA ALA A 75 16.18 -5.38 -17.59
C ALA A 75 17.52 -6.14 -17.44
N ALA A 76 17.83 -6.63 -16.24
CA ALA A 76 18.98 -7.49 -15.96
C ALA A 76 18.78 -8.95 -16.40
N GLY A 77 17.62 -9.31 -16.96
CA GLY A 77 17.29 -10.67 -17.39
C GLY A 77 16.84 -11.59 -16.24
N LEU A 78 16.53 -11.03 -15.07
CA LEU A 78 16.05 -11.76 -13.90
C LEU A 78 14.53 -11.76 -13.84
N THR A 79 13.94 -12.81 -13.29
CA THR A 79 12.51 -12.87 -13.02
C THR A 79 12.19 -12.03 -11.78
N TRP A 80 11.29 -11.06 -11.92
CA TRP A 80 10.70 -10.35 -10.80
C TRP A 80 9.51 -11.14 -10.24
N ILE A 81 9.58 -11.51 -8.96
CA ILE A 81 8.49 -12.23 -8.29
C ILE A 81 7.60 -11.19 -7.59
N GLY A 82 6.57 -10.76 -8.29
CA GLY A 82 5.64 -9.72 -7.83
C GLY A 82 4.85 -9.10 -8.97
N PRO A 83 4.07 -8.05 -8.69
CA PRO A 83 3.26 -7.35 -9.68
C PRO A 83 4.12 -6.58 -10.68
N SER A 84 3.53 -6.22 -11.81
CA SER A 84 4.21 -5.39 -12.81
C SER A 84 4.60 -4.02 -12.25
N ALA A 85 5.66 -3.42 -12.79
CA ALA A 85 6.04 -2.06 -12.43
C ALA A 85 4.89 -1.07 -12.62
N MET A 86 4.06 -1.26 -13.65
CA MET A 86 2.87 -0.43 -13.90
C MET A 86 1.83 -0.56 -12.78
N ALA A 87 1.60 -1.77 -12.25
CA ALA A 87 0.68 -1.98 -11.13
C ALA A 87 1.21 -1.30 -9.85
N ILE A 88 2.52 -1.41 -9.59
CA ILE A 88 3.18 -0.74 -8.46
C ILE A 88 3.03 0.79 -8.58
N GLU A 89 3.31 1.38 -9.75
CA GLU A 89 3.18 2.82 -10.00
C GLU A 89 1.75 3.31 -9.79
N LYS A 90 0.78 2.61 -10.41
CA LYS A 90 -0.65 2.99 -10.30
C LYS A 90 -1.18 2.95 -8.89
N MET A 91 -0.80 1.92 -8.13
CA MET A 91 -1.29 1.76 -6.75
C MET A 91 -0.49 2.57 -5.74
N GLY A 92 0.74 2.93 -6.05
CA GLY A 92 1.58 3.81 -5.22
C GLY A 92 1.16 5.28 -5.25
N ASP A 93 0.49 5.74 -6.29
CA ASP A 93 -0.10 7.08 -6.36
C ASP A 93 -1.58 7.03 -5.92
N LYS A 94 -1.89 7.67 -4.81
CA LYS A 94 -3.23 7.61 -4.19
C LYS A 94 -4.35 8.09 -5.08
N MET A 95 -4.06 9.09 -5.91
CA MET A 95 -5.04 9.71 -6.80
C MET A 95 -5.36 8.78 -7.95
N THR A 96 -4.33 8.28 -8.61
CA THR A 96 -4.42 7.29 -9.69
C THR A 96 -5.09 6.00 -9.19
N ALA A 97 -4.74 5.53 -7.99
CA ALA A 97 -5.36 4.37 -7.37
C ALA A 97 -6.86 4.58 -7.18
N ARG A 98 -7.29 5.70 -6.58
CA ARG A 98 -8.72 6.01 -6.38
C ARG A 98 -9.49 6.11 -7.70
N GLN A 99 -8.94 6.78 -8.70
CA GLN A 99 -9.56 6.89 -10.02
C GLN A 99 -9.70 5.51 -10.68
N THR A 100 -8.65 4.69 -10.61
CA THR A 100 -8.66 3.32 -11.12
C THR A 100 -9.72 2.47 -10.41
N MET A 101 -9.80 2.55 -9.08
CA MET A 101 -10.80 1.81 -8.29
C MET A 101 -12.21 2.25 -8.61
N ARG A 102 -12.45 3.56 -8.71
CA ARG A 102 -13.77 4.09 -9.11
C ARG A 102 -14.20 3.60 -10.49
N ALA A 103 -13.28 3.59 -11.46
CA ALA A 103 -13.54 3.07 -12.81
C ALA A 103 -13.83 1.57 -12.82
N ALA A 104 -13.25 0.81 -11.90
CA ALA A 104 -13.48 -0.61 -11.71
C ALA A 104 -14.74 -0.95 -10.88
N GLY A 105 -15.51 0.06 -10.43
CA GLY A 105 -16.69 -0.14 -9.59
C GLY A 105 -16.37 -0.50 -8.13
N VAL A 106 -15.12 -0.40 -7.71
CA VAL A 106 -14.72 -0.60 -6.32
C VAL A 106 -15.11 0.64 -5.51
N PRO A 107 -15.83 0.49 -4.37
CA PRO A 107 -16.23 1.62 -3.56
C PRO A 107 -15.03 2.42 -3.05
N VAL A 108 -15.03 3.72 -3.27
CA VAL A 108 -14.00 4.65 -2.75
C VAL A 108 -14.65 5.66 -1.80
N ILE A 109 -13.92 6.11 -0.79
CA ILE A 109 -14.44 7.13 0.14
C ILE A 109 -14.88 8.35 -0.67
N PRO A 110 -16.10 8.87 -0.47
CA PRO A 110 -16.52 10.12 -1.10
C PRO A 110 -15.52 11.24 -0.80
N GLY A 111 -15.06 11.88 -1.86
CA GLY A 111 -14.04 12.92 -1.73
C GLY A 111 -13.72 13.56 -3.06
N GLU A 112 -13.09 14.71 -3.00
CA GLU A 112 -12.77 15.53 -4.16
C GLU A 112 -11.31 15.98 -4.14
N GLU A 113 -10.76 16.05 -5.32
CA GLU A 113 -9.44 16.54 -5.63
C GLU A 113 -9.57 17.94 -6.22
N VAL A 114 -8.61 18.77 -5.88
CA VAL A 114 -8.56 20.12 -6.42
C VAL A 114 -7.22 20.30 -7.12
N GLU A 115 -7.27 20.43 -8.43
CA GLU A 115 -6.14 20.73 -9.29
C GLU A 115 -6.21 22.22 -9.70
N GLU A 116 -5.57 23.08 -8.92
CA GLU A 116 -5.49 24.52 -9.23
C GLU A 116 -4.03 24.99 -9.27
N ALA A 117 -3.79 25.96 -10.16
CA ALA A 117 -2.43 26.40 -10.47
C ALA A 117 -1.84 27.39 -9.43
N ASP A 118 -2.68 28.12 -8.69
CA ASP A 118 -2.26 29.09 -7.71
C ASP A 118 -2.90 28.83 -6.33
N GLU A 119 -2.33 29.44 -5.31
CA GLU A 119 -2.64 29.16 -3.91
C GLU A 119 -4.02 29.65 -3.48
N ASP A 120 -4.45 30.80 -4.00
CA ASP A 120 -5.72 31.42 -3.60
C ASP A 120 -6.90 30.72 -4.29
N SER A 121 -6.78 30.42 -5.58
CA SER A 121 -7.79 29.62 -6.30
C SER A 121 -7.89 28.19 -5.77
N ALA A 122 -6.78 27.59 -5.38
CA ALA A 122 -6.78 26.26 -4.77
C ALA A 122 -7.53 26.24 -3.43
N LEU A 123 -7.38 27.26 -2.58
CA LEU A 123 -8.09 27.34 -1.31
C LEU A 123 -9.60 27.51 -1.51
N GLU A 124 -10.01 28.36 -2.45
CA GLU A 124 -11.42 28.56 -2.75
C GLU A 124 -12.07 27.31 -3.34
N ALA A 125 -11.39 26.63 -4.26
CA ALA A 125 -11.85 25.36 -4.83
C ALA A 125 -11.93 24.25 -3.76
N LEU A 126 -11.00 24.23 -2.80
CA LEU A 126 -11.04 23.31 -1.66
C LEU A 126 -12.24 23.60 -0.74
N ARG A 127 -12.60 24.87 -0.50
CA ARG A 127 -13.81 25.21 0.27
C ARG A 127 -15.08 24.71 -0.41
N GLN A 128 -15.20 24.93 -1.71
CA GLN A 128 -16.34 24.44 -2.48
C GLN A 128 -16.41 22.91 -2.50
N ALA A 129 -15.28 22.23 -2.59
CA ALA A 129 -15.20 20.77 -2.47
C ALA A 129 -15.61 20.31 -1.06
N ALA A 130 -15.20 21.03 -0.02
CA ALA A 130 -15.59 20.73 1.37
C ALA A 130 -17.10 20.85 1.60
N GLU A 131 -17.76 21.84 1.00
CA GLU A 131 -19.23 21.97 1.05
C GLU A 131 -19.93 20.79 0.35
N ARG A 132 -19.39 20.32 -0.77
CA ARG A 132 -19.97 19.16 -1.50
C ARG A 132 -19.75 17.83 -0.77
N VAL A 133 -18.57 17.63 -0.20
CA VAL A 133 -18.22 16.41 0.57
C VAL A 133 -18.96 16.37 1.91
N GLY A 134 -19.14 17.54 2.54
CA GLY A 134 -19.77 17.67 3.85
C GLY A 134 -18.82 17.41 5.02
N TYR A 135 -19.20 17.90 6.18
CA TYR A 135 -18.45 17.73 7.44
C TYR A 135 -19.03 16.59 8.28
N PRO A 136 -18.23 15.87 9.07
CA PRO A 136 -16.78 16.04 9.21
C PRO A 136 -16.01 15.48 8.00
N LEU A 137 -14.90 16.11 7.67
CA LEU A 137 -14.04 15.73 6.56
C LEU A 137 -12.58 15.55 6.97
N LEU A 138 -11.81 14.95 6.10
CA LEU A 138 -10.38 14.72 6.26
C LEU A 138 -9.63 15.35 5.09
N LEU A 139 -8.71 16.26 5.40
CA LEU A 139 -7.72 16.78 4.46
C LEU A 139 -6.54 15.84 4.42
N LYS A 140 -6.06 15.51 3.23
CA LYS A 140 -4.93 14.58 3.02
C LYS A 140 -3.96 15.12 1.99
N ALA A 141 -2.66 14.90 2.21
CA ALA A 141 -1.65 15.10 1.16
C ALA A 141 -1.87 14.10 0.02
N SER A 142 -1.77 14.57 -1.23
CA SER A 142 -1.87 13.72 -2.42
C SER A 142 -0.67 12.77 -2.53
N SER A 143 0.50 13.23 -2.13
CA SER A 143 1.73 12.45 -2.08
C SER A 143 1.99 11.94 -0.67
N GLY A 144 2.54 10.72 -0.55
CA GLY A 144 3.02 10.16 0.72
C GLY A 144 2.03 9.24 1.45
N GLY A 145 2.47 8.74 2.62
CA GLY A 145 1.77 7.74 3.43
C GLY A 145 2.04 7.90 4.94
N GLY A 146 1.56 6.93 5.74
CA GLY A 146 1.82 6.88 7.18
C GLY A 146 1.13 7.99 7.99
N GLY A 147 0.04 8.57 7.49
CA GLY A 147 -0.76 9.56 8.21
C GLY A 147 -0.18 10.98 8.27
N LYS A 148 0.96 11.24 7.64
CA LYS A 148 1.53 12.60 7.54
C LYS A 148 0.71 13.46 6.59
N GLY A 149 0.50 14.74 6.95
CA GLY A 149 -0.31 15.68 6.17
C GLY A 149 -1.82 15.39 6.21
N MET A 150 -2.30 14.66 7.23
CA MET A 150 -3.73 14.42 7.44
C MET A 150 -4.27 15.31 8.54
N ARG A 151 -5.43 15.96 8.29
CA ARG A 151 -6.13 16.80 9.27
C ARG A 151 -7.64 16.58 9.20
N ALA A 152 -8.23 16.18 10.32
CA ALA A 152 -9.67 16.13 10.47
C ALA A 152 -10.23 17.55 10.68
N VAL A 153 -11.32 17.85 9.99
CA VAL A 153 -12.06 19.11 10.13
C VAL A 153 -13.50 18.77 10.47
N HIS A 154 -13.91 19.17 11.65
CA HIS A 154 -15.28 18.93 12.16
C HIS A 154 -16.17 20.17 11.99
N ASP A 155 -15.61 21.35 12.13
CA ASP A 155 -16.31 22.62 12.00
C ASP A 155 -15.82 23.36 10.74
N PRO A 156 -16.71 23.86 9.88
CA PRO A 156 -16.35 24.70 8.73
C PRO A 156 -15.45 25.89 9.08
N ALA A 157 -15.60 26.47 10.28
CA ALA A 157 -14.79 27.60 10.73
C ALA A 157 -13.29 27.28 10.85
N ASP A 158 -12.94 26.00 11.06
CA ASP A 158 -11.55 25.56 11.20
C ASP A 158 -10.89 25.22 9.86
N PHE A 159 -11.66 25.20 8.76
CA PHE A 159 -11.23 24.64 7.47
C PHE A 159 -9.96 25.31 6.92
N ASP A 160 -9.93 26.65 6.84
CA ASP A 160 -8.81 27.39 6.26
C ASP A 160 -7.51 27.15 7.00
N SER A 161 -7.57 27.19 8.33
CA SER A 161 -6.43 26.93 9.19
C SER A 161 -5.91 25.50 9.02
N ALA A 162 -6.83 24.53 8.93
CA ALA A 162 -6.51 23.13 8.73
C ALA A 162 -5.90 22.88 7.33
N ALA A 163 -6.46 23.48 6.28
CA ALA A 163 -5.96 23.37 4.91
C ALA A 163 -4.55 23.95 4.75
N ALA A 164 -4.32 25.16 5.26
CA ALA A 164 -3.00 25.77 5.27
C ALA A 164 -1.98 24.93 6.06
N GLY A 165 -2.40 24.35 7.18
CA GLY A 165 -1.57 23.46 7.99
C GLY A 165 -1.22 22.14 7.28
N ALA A 166 -2.21 21.50 6.66
CA ALA A 166 -2.00 20.26 5.89
C ALA A 166 -1.04 20.47 4.71
N ARG A 167 -1.22 21.58 3.99
CA ARG A 167 -0.37 21.94 2.86
C ARG A 167 1.09 22.17 3.27
N ARG A 168 1.34 22.94 4.33
CA ARG A 168 2.71 23.16 4.84
C ARG A 168 3.38 21.86 5.25
N GLU A 169 2.64 20.97 5.90
CA GLU A 169 3.15 19.67 6.32
C GLU A 169 3.45 18.77 5.12
N ALA A 170 2.57 18.78 4.10
CA ALA A 170 2.77 18.03 2.85
C ALA A 170 4.02 18.49 2.09
N VAL A 171 4.22 19.81 1.95
CA VAL A 171 5.43 20.38 1.35
C VAL A 171 6.68 19.97 2.12
N ALA A 172 6.66 20.10 3.44
CA ALA A 172 7.81 19.78 4.28
C ALA A 172 8.18 18.28 4.27
N ALA A 173 7.18 17.40 4.19
CA ALA A 173 7.40 15.97 4.25
C ALA A 173 7.67 15.33 2.89
N PHE A 174 7.06 15.85 1.82
CA PHE A 174 7.02 15.21 0.51
C PHE A 174 7.46 16.10 -0.66
N GLY A 175 7.69 17.40 -0.41
CA GLY A 175 8.00 18.37 -1.47
C GLY A 175 6.81 18.73 -2.36
N ASP A 176 5.61 18.25 -2.04
CA ASP A 176 4.39 18.43 -2.80
C ASP A 176 3.28 18.93 -1.87
N GLY A 177 2.72 20.10 -2.17
CA GLY A 177 1.69 20.75 -1.34
C GLY A 177 0.26 20.43 -1.77
N ARG A 178 0.04 19.54 -2.73
CA ARG A 178 -1.31 19.16 -3.16
C ARG A 178 -2.01 18.40 -2.05
N ILE A 179 -3.23 18.80 -1.76
CA ILE A 179 -4.11 18.16 -0.80
C ILE A 179 -5.47 17.88 -1.44
N TYR A 180 -6.12 16.84 -0.95
CA TYR A 180 -7.47 16.48 -1.35
C TYR A 180 -8.36 16.29 -0.12
N ILE A 181 -9.66 16.25 -0.34
CA ILE A 181 -10.67 16.16 0.71
C ILE A 181 -11.37 14.81 0.62
N GLU A 182 -11.55 14.17 1.76
CA GLU A 182 -12.39 12.98 1.89
C GLU A 182 -13.39 13.13 3.05
N ARG A 183 -14.53 12.45 2.97
CA ARG A 183 -15.43 12.31 4.11
C ARG A 183 -14.70 11.58 5.25
N LEU A 184 -14.77 12.13 6.46
CA LEU A 184 -14.23 11.47 7.64
C LEU A 184 -15.16 10.33 8.07
N LEU A 185 -14.66 9.11 8.07
CA LEU A 185 -15.37 7.93 8.51
C LEU A 185 -15.04 7.66 9.99
N SER A 186 -15.93 8.08 10.88
CA SER A 186 -15.75 7.84 12.32
C SER A 186 -16.16 6.43 12.71
N GLY A 187 -15.37 5.79 13.59
CA GLY A 187 -15.67 4.46 14.12
C GLY A 187 -15.53 3.34 13.09
N SER A 188 -14.88 3.60 11.95
CA SER A 188 -14.62 2.60 10.94
C SER A 188 -13.60 1.54 11.43
N LYS A 189 -13.75 0.34 10.90
CA LYS A 189 -12.80 -0.76 11.07
C LYS A 189 -11.85 -0.81 9.89
N HIS A 190 -10.60 -1.18 10.16
CA HIS A 190 -9.61 -1.45 9.12
C HIS A 190 -9.65 -2.95 8.80
N VAL A 191 -10.11 -3.28 7.62
CA VAL A 191 -10.20 -4.65 7.12
C VAL A 191 -9.44 -4.75 5.81
N GLU A 192 -8.62 -5.76 5.69
CA GLU A 192 -7.84 -6.01 4.49
C GLU A 192 -8.16 -7.38 3.90
N ILE A 193 -8.15 -7.47 2.58
CA ILE A 193 -8.42 -8.70 1.84
C ILE A 193 -7.14 -9.16 1.16
N GLN A 194 -6.71 -10.37 1.47
CA GLN A 194 -5.59 -11.01 0.77
C GLN A 194 -6.04 -11.44 -0.63
N VAL A 195 -5.29 -11.01 -1.64
CA VAL A 195 -5.48 -11.47 -3.03
C VAL A 195 -4.27 -12.26 -3.51
N LEU A 196 -4.52 -13.18 -4.43
CA LEU A 196 -3.49 -13.90 -5.16
C LEU A 196 -3.92 -13.97 -6.63
N ALA A 197 -3.03 -13.51 -7.52
CA ALA A 197 -3.29 -13.49 -8.96
C ALA A 197 -2.16 -14.18 -9.73
N ASP A 198 -2.54 -14.94 -10.76
CA ASP A 198 -1.58 -15.59 -11.65
C ASP A 198 -1.36 -14.78 -12.95
N GLN A 199 -0.42 -15.26 -13.78
CA GLN A 199 -0.12 -14.65 -15.08
C GLN A 199 -1.14 -15.02 -16.18
N HIS A 200 -2.13 -15.86 -15.87
CA HIS A 200 -3.13 -16.37 -16.81
C HIS A 200 -4.48 -15.65 -16.68
N GLY A 201 -4.55 -14.62 -15.82
CA GLY A 201 -5.74 -13.80 -15.59
C GLY A 201 -6.69 -14.38 -14.54
N ARG A 202 -6.24 -15.32 -13.71
CA ARG A 202 -7.04 -15.81 -12.58
C ARG A 202 -6.62 -15.06 -11.31
N THR A 203 -7.59 -14.39 -10.71
CA THR A 203 -7.45 -13.70 -9.42
C THR A 203 -8.41 -14.33 -8.42
N VAL A 204 -7.93 -14.57 -7.20
CA VAL A 204 -8.73 -15.07 -6.08
C VAL A 204 -8.47 -14.23 -4.84
N HIS A 205 -9.45 -14.18 -3.93
CA HIS A 205 -9.22 -13.69 -2.58
C HIS A 205 -9.14 -14.85 -1.59
N LEU A 206 -8.38 -14.67 -0.52
CA LEU A 206 -8.13 -15.66 0.54
C LEU A 206 -8.74 -15.24 1.88
N GLY A 207 -9.81 -14.46 1.85
CA GLY A 207 -10.45 -13.92 3.04
C GLY A 207 -9.79 -12.65 3.57
N GLU A 208 -10.28 -12.25 4.75
CA GLU A 208 -9.89 -11.01 5.40
C GLU A 208 -8.95 -11.18 6.56
N ARG A 209 -8.31 -10.07 6.93
CA ARG A 209 -7.73 -9.81 8.25
C ARG A 209 -8.31 -8.50 8.77
N GLU A 210 -8.76 -8.47 10.02
CA GLU A 210 -9.13 -7.21 10.69
C GLU A 210 -7.92 -6.66 11.42
N CYS A 211 -7.54 -5.41 11.09
CA CYS A 211 -6.34 -4.72 11.57
C CYS A 211 -6.68 -3.42 12.30
N SER A 212 -7.84 -3.37 12.96
CA SER A 212 -8.34 -2.12 13.58
C SER A 212 -7.56 -1.72 14.83
N VAL A 213 -6.88 -2.67 15.49
CA VAL A 213 -6.05 -2.38 16.68
C VAL A 213 -4.72 -1.80 16.21
N GLN A 214 -4.60 -0.48 16.25
CA GLN A 214 -3.45 0.25 15.74
C GLN A 214 -2.91 1.24 16.76
N ARG A 215 -1.61 1.52 16.66
CA ARG A 215 -0.96 2.62 17.39
C ARG A 215 -0.34 3.58 16.38
N ARG A 216 -0.86 4.81 16.30
CA ARG A 216 -0.38 5.84 15.36
C ARG A 216 -0.35 5.34 13.91
N HIS A 217 -1.43 4.70 13.47
CA HIS A 217 -1.58 4.08 12.14
C HIS A 217 -0.66 2.87 11.87
N GLN A 218 -0.01 2.33 12.89
CA GLN A 218 0.73 1.08 12.80
C GLN A 218 -0.14 -0.06 13.33
N LYS A 219 -0.35 -1.09 12.53
CA LYS A 219 -1.05 -2.33 12.90
C LYS A 219 -0.28 -2.98 14.05
N VAL A 220 -0.97 -3.36 15.13
CA VAL A 220 -0.40 -3.98 16.32
C VAL A 220 -0.96 -5.38 16.54
N PHE A 221 -2.18 -5.59 16.07
CA PHE A 221 -2.88 -6.86 16.21
C PHE A 221 -3.76 -7.09 14.99
N GLU A 222 -3.65 -8.27 14.41
CA GLU A 222 -4.43 -8.74 13.26
C GLU A 222 -5.13 -10.03 13.63
N GLU A 223 -6.38 -10.17 13.19
CA GLU A 223 -7.17 -11.37 13.43
C GLU A 223 -7.99 -11.79 12.20
N ALA A 224 -8.12 -13.10 12.02
CA ALA A 224 -8.99 -13.72 11.03
C ALA A 224 -9.61 -14.99 11.62
N PRO A 225 -10.93 -15.23 11.38
CA PRO A 225 -11.87 -14.32 10.74
C PRO A 225 -12.13 -13.06 11.56
N GLY A 226 -12.39 -11.94 10.88
CA GLY A 226 -12.68 -10.66 11.54
C GLY A 226 -13.98 -10.71 12.33
N PRO A 227 -14.03 -10.20 13.58
CA PRO A 227 -15.21 -10.32 14.44
C PRO A 227 -16.44 -9.55 13.95
N THR A 228 -16.23 -8.55 13.08
CA THR A 228 -17.30 -7.76 12.49
C THR A 228 -17.79 -8.30 11.15
N MET A 229 -17.15 -9.37 10.64
CA MET A 229 -17.43 -9.94 9.34
C MET A 229 -18.53 -11.00 9.39
N ASN A 230 -19.41 -10.93 8.41
CA ASN A 230 -20.32 -12.03 8.08
C ASN A 230 -20.03 -12.49 6.65
N GLU A 231 -20.63 -13.62 6.24
CA GLU A 231 -20.36 -14.23 4.94
C GLU A 231 -20.69 -13.30 3.76
N THR A 232 -21.81 -12.58 3.82
CA THR A 232 -22.24 -11.65 2.77
C THR A 232 -21.24 -10.50 2.61
N LEU A 233 -20.76 -9.93 3.74
CA LEU A 233 -19.81 -8.85 3.72
C LEU A 233 -18.42 -9.33 3.26
N ARG A 234 -17.99 -10.51 3.72
CA ARG A 234 -16.74 -11.14 3.30
C ARG A 234 -16.69 -11.35 1.79
N GLU A 235 -17.77 -11.91 1.22
CA GLU A 235 -17.87 -12.11 -0.22
C GLU A 235 -17.88 -10.78 -0.98
N ALA A 236 -18.65 -9.79 -0.53
CA ALA A 236 -18.72 -8.48 -1.18
C ALA A 236 -17.36 -7.75 -1.18
N MET A 237 -16.64 -7.76 -0.05
CA MET A 237 -15.31 -7.17 0.05
C MET A 237 -14.28 -7.99 -0.72
N GLY A 238 -14.41 -9.33 -0.72
CA GLY A 238 -13.55 -10.22 -1.50
C GLY A 238 -13.65 -9.94 -3.00
N GLN A 239 -14.87 -9.84 -3.53
CA GLN A 239 -15.10 -9.50 -4.93
C GLN A 239 -14.59 -8.09 -5.29
N ALA A 240 -14.77 -7.12 -4.41
CA ALA A 240 -14.21 -5.79 -4.61
C ALA A 240 -12.67 -5.80 -4.65
N ALA A 241 -12.03 -6.63 -3.84
CA ALA A 241 -10.57 -6.79 -3.84
C ALA A 241 -10.09 -7.51 -5.12
N VAL A 242 -10.80 -8.51 -5.61
CA VAL A 242 -10.53 -9.16 -6.89
C VAL A 242 -10.64 -8.14 -8.03
N ALA A 243 -11.73 -7.38 -8.10
CA ALA A 243 -11.92 -6.33 -9.10
C ALA A 243 -10.80 -5.27 -9.06
N ALA A 244 -10.34 -4.88 -7.85
CA ALA A 244 -9.22 -3.98 -7.67
C ALA A 244 -7.92 -4.53 -8.27
N ALA A 245 -7.61 -5.79 -8.01
CA ALA A 245 -6.42 -6.45 -8.55
C ALA A 245 -6.48 -6.61 -10.08
N GLU A 246 -7.65 -7.01 -10.61
CA GLU A 246 -7.88 -7.16 -12.06
C GLU A 246 -7.73 -5.82 -12.80
N ALA A 247 -8.19 -4.70 -12.21
CA ALA A 247 -8.12 -3.36 -12.80
C ALA A 247 -6.67 -2.89 -13.09
N VAL A 248 -5.69 -3.51 -12.45
CA VAL A 248 -4.27 -3.20 -12.65
C VAL A 248 -3.47 -4.37 -13.23
N ASN A 249 -4.15 -5.43 -13.69
CA ASN A 249 -3.52 -6.67 -14.14
C ASN A 249 -2.49 -7.18 -13.12
N TYR A 250 -2.93 -7.30 -11.88
CA TYR A 250 -2.08 -7.71 -10.77
C TYR A 250 -1.58 -9.14 -10.95
N VAL A 251 -0.35 -9.39 -10.47
CA VAL A 251 0.25 -10.73 -10.44
C VAL A 251 0.99 -10.90 -9.12
N GLY A 252 0.85 -12.06 -8.50
CA GLY A 252 1.45 -12.39 -7.22
C GLY A 252 0.51 -12.20 -6.04
N ALA A 253 1.07 -12.23 -4.84
CA ALA A 253 0.37 -11.95 -3.60
C ALA A 253 0.26 -10.43 -3.38
N GLY A 254 -0.91 -9.97 -2.99
CA GLY A 254 -1.17 -8.57 -2.65
C GLY A 254 -2.30 -8.45 -1.66
N THR A 255 -2.49 -7.26 -1.13
CA THR A 255 -3.52 -7.00 -0.13
C THR A 255 -4.25 -5.72 -0.46
N VAL A 256 -5.58 -5.78 -0.49
CA VAL A 256 -6.43 -4.60 -0.69
C VAL A 256 -7.02 -4.21 0.66
N GLU A 257 -6.71 -3.00 1.10
CA GLU A 257 -7.15 -2.45 2.37
C GLU A 257 -8.43 -1.64 2.22
N PHE A 258 -9.36 -1.82 3.16
CA PHE A 258 -10.64 -1.14 3.19
C PHE A 258 -10.92 -0.53 4.57
N LEU A 259 -11.68 0.56 4.58
CA LEU A 259 -12.37 1.05 5.76
C LEU A 259 -13.82 0.56 5.74
N LEU A 260 -14.20 -0.21 6.75
CA LEU A 260 -15.56 -0.67 6.98
C LEU A 260 -16.25 0.25 7.97
N ALA A 261 -17.27 0.97 7.51
CA ALA A 261 -18.06 1.87 8.35
C ALA A 261 -19.01 1.08 9.26
N PRO A 262 -19.45 1.65 10.39
CA PRO A 262 -20.46 1.02 11.27
C PRO A 262 -21.79 0.73 10.58
N THR A 263 -22.08 1.39 9.45
CA THR A 263 -23.26 1.17 8.60
C THR A 263 -23.18 -0.12 7.78
N GLY A 264 -22.01 -0.76 7.71
CA GLY A 264 -21.73 -1.90 6.84
C GLY A 264 -21.25 -1.51 5.44
N GLU A 265 -21.18 -0.22 5.12
CA GLU A 265 -20.52 0.26 3.90
C GLU A 265 -19.00 0.12 4.03
N PHE A 266 -18.33 -0.27 2.95
CA PHE A 266 -16.87 -0.37 2.94
C PHE A 266 -16.29 0.42 1.77
N PHE A 267 -15.07 0.92 1.96
CA PHE A 267 -14.42 1.80 0.99
C PHE A 267 -12.94 1.45 0.87
N PHE A 268 -12.46 1.39 -0.37
CA PHE A 268 -11.05 1.21 -0.67
C PHE A 268 -10.19 2.28 0.02
N LEU A 269 -9.12 1.84 0.67
CA LEU A 269 -8.13 2.70 1.31
C LEU A 269 -6.85 2.73 0.48
N GLU A 270 -6.20 1.57 0.31
CA GLU A 270 -4.99 1.40 -0.47
C GLU A 270 -4.79 -0.07 -0.89
N MET A 271 -3.82 -0.32 -1.76
CA MET A 271 -3.39 -1.67 -2.11
C MET A 271 -1.89 -1.82 -1.84
N ASN A 272 -1.53 -2.80 -1.03
CA ASN A 272 -0.13 -3.18 -0.84
C ASN A 272 0.27 -4.14 -1.96
N THR A 273 1.17 -3.67 -2.82
CA THR A 273 1.61 -4.38 -4.03
C THR A 273 2.76 -5.35 -3.74
N ARG A 274 2.67 -6.05 -2.64
CA ARG A 274 3.68 -6.96 -2.09
C ARG A 274 3.05 -7.94 -1.10
N ILE A 275 3.82 -8.92 -0.67
CA ILE A 275 3.47 -9.71 0.52
C ILE A 275 3.55 -8.82 1.78
N GLN A 276 2.75 -9.13 2.79
CA GLN A 276 2.76 -8.43 4.07
C GLN A 276 3.31 -9.30 5.20
N VAL A 277 3.78 -8.67 6.28
CA VAL A 277 4.28 -9.36 7.49
C VAL A 277 3.19 -10.23 8.12
N GLU A 278 1.95 -9.76 8.08
CA GLU A 278 0.74 -10.43 8.60
C GLU A 278 0.17 -11.53 7.71
N HIS A 279 0.79 -11.84 6.56
CA HIS A 279 0.37 -12.95 5.67
C HIS A 279 0.23 -14.31 6.37
N PRO A 280 1.08 -14.65 7.37
CA PRO A 280 0.93 -15.90 8.13
C PRO A 280 -0.44 -16.08 8.80
N VAL A 281 -1.16 -15.00 9.13
CA VAL A 281 -2.53 -15.10 9.64
C VAL A 281 -3.45 -15.75 8.59
N THR A 282 -3.32 -15.35 7.33
CA THR A 282 -4.05 -15.98 6.21
C THR A 282 -3.65 -17.44 6.03
N GLU A 283 -2.35 -17.77 6.06
CA GLU A 283 -1.86 -19.15 5.92
C GLU A 283 -2.41 -20.06 7.01
N LEU A 284 -2.47 -19.58 8.26
CA LEU A 284 -2.98 -20.34 9.40
C LEU A 284 -4.48 -20.63 9.32
N VAL A 285 -5.28 -19.82 8.64
CA VAL A 285 -6.74 -20.02 8.52
C VAL A 285 -7.15 -20.67 7.21
N THR A 286 -6.29 -20.68 6.21
CA THR A 286 -6.59 -21.30 4.91
C THR A 286 -5.93 -22.66 4.71
N GLY A 287 -4.92 -23.01 5.49
CA GLY A 287 -4.14 -24.25 5.42
C GLY A 287 -2.97 -24.09 4.47
#